data_36715205cda4436f5e50d87464507ea5
#
_entry.id   36715205cda4436f5e50d87464507ea5
#
_cell.length_a   1.000
_cell.length_b   1.000
_cell.length_c   1.000
_cell.angle_alpha   90.00
_cell.angle_beta   90.00
_cell.angle_gamma   90.00
#
_symmetry.space_group_name_H-M   'P 1'
#
loop_
_entity.id
_entity.type
_entity.pdbx_description
1 polymer ?
#
loop_
_entity_poly.entity_id
_entity_poly.type
_entity_poly.pdbx_seq_one_letter_code
_entity_poly.pdbx_strand_id
1 'polypeptide(L)'
;ADEEVLDAIRWHTSGREGMTLLDKIVCLADYIEPGREYPGADRIRELSRHDLDGALAAAFDGTIRFLLERGRLIYPLTVLARNDLLRRARQRREQS
;
A
#
# COMPACT_ATOMS: atom_id res chain seq x y z
N ALA A 1 0.54 13.63 -18.32
CA ALA A 1 1.65 12.80 -17.82
C ALA A 1 2.23 13.36 -16.54
N ASP A 2 2.48 14.65 -16.57
CA ASP A 2 3.15 15.29 -15.44
C ASP A 2 2.28 15.33 -14.19
N GLU A 3 0.97 15.56 -14.35
CA GLU A 3 0.06 15.56 -13.22
C GLU A 3 -0.08 14.17 -12.59
N GLU A 4 -0.11 13.14 -13.40
CA GLU A 4 -0.18 11.76 -12.90
C GLU A 4 1.07 11.41 -12.08
N VAL A 5 2.24 11.82 -12.57
CA VAL A 5 3.50 11.60 -11.85
C VAL A 5 3.52 12.38 -10.55
N LEU A 6 3.12 13.65 -10.59
CA LEU A 6 3.08 14.50 -9.39
C LEU A 6 2.10 13.95 -8.36
N ASP A 7 0.94 13.44 -8.78
CA ASP A 7 -0.03 12.83 -7.88
C ASP A 7 0.54 11.54 -7.25
N ALA A 8 1.21 10.72 -8.04
CA ALA A 8 1.84 9.50 -7.51
C ALA A 8 2.86 9.85 -6.42
N ILE A 9 3.66 10.88 -6.63
CA ILE A 9 4.62 11.35 -5.64
C ILE A 9 3.91 11.90 -4.40
N ARG A 10 2.84 12.67 -4.61
CA ARG A 10 2.07 13.27 -3.51
C ARG A 10 1.49 12.21 -2.57
N TRP A 11 0.96 11.13 -3.12
CA TRP A 11 0.23 10.12 -2.35
C TRP A 11 1.05 8.89 -1.98
N HIS A 12 2.35 8.86 -2.31
CA HIS A 12 3.16 7.65 -2.09
C HIS A 12 3.34 7.26 -0.63
N THR A 13 3.19 8.19 0.30
CA THR A 13 3.34 7.90 1.74
C THR A 13 2.02 7.48 2.37
N SER A 14 0.95 8.23 2.12
CA SER A 14 -0.34 8.01 2.77
C SER A 14 -1.26 7.08 2.00
N GLY A 15 -1.11 7.01 0.69
CA GLY A 15 -2.09 6.39 -0.18
C GLY A 15 -3.32 7.26 -0.34
N ARG A 16 -4.26 6.79 -1.13
CA ARG A 16 -5.57 7.42 -1.31
C ARG A 16 -6.54 6.39 -1.85
N GLU A 17 -7.85 6.66 -1.76
CA GLU A 17 -8.82 5.82 -2.45
C GLU A 17 -8.67 5.97 -3.95
N GLY A 18 -8.94 4.90 -4.70
CA GLY A 18 -8.88 4.95 -6.16
C GLY A 18 -7.48 5.14 -6.73
N MET A 19 -6.47 4.57 -6.08
CA MET A 19 -5.09 4.68 -6.57
C MET A 19 -4.95 4.13 -7.98
N THR A 20 -4.26 4.89 -8.83
CA THR A 20 -3.90 4.43 -10.18
C THR A 20 -2.79 3.38 -10.07
N LEU A 21 -2.51 2.69 -11.19
CA LEU A 21 -1.41 1.73 -11.22
C LEU A 21 -0.08 2.43 -10.88
N LEU A 22 0.14 3.62 -11.40
CA LEU A 22 1.35 4.39 -11.10
C LEU A 22 1.43 4.74 -9.61
N ASP A 23 0.32 5.19 -9.01
CA ASP A 23 0.25 5.46 -7.57
C ASP A 23 0.70 4.25 -6.77
N LYS A 24 0.19 3.07 -7.13
CA LYS A 24 0.48 1.82 -6.43
C LYS A 24 1.94 1.44 -6.55
N ILE A 25 2.51 1.55 -7.75
CA ILE A 25 3.90 1.19 -8.00
C ILE A 25 4.84 2.09 -7.19
N VAL A 26 4.60 3.41 -7.22
CA VAL A 26 5.43 4.36 -6.49
C VAL A 26 5.31 4.13 -4.97
N CYS A 27 4.10 3.91 -4.49
CA CYS A 27 3.85 3.66 -3.08
C CYS A 27 4.53 2.36 -2.60
N LEU A 28 4.42 1.30 -3.40
CA LEU A 28 4.97 -0.01 -3.04
C LEU A 28 6.49 -0.06 -3.12
N ALA A 29 7.10 0.74 -4.00
CA ALA A 29 8.54 0.70 -4.25
C ALA A 29 9.37 0.79 -2.95
N ASP A 30 8.97 1.67 -2.04
CA ASP A 30 9.67 1.82 -0.76
C ASP A 30 9.58 0.56 0.10
N TYR A 31 8.43 -0.12 0.08
CA TYR A 31 8.21 -1.30 0.92
C TYR A 31 8.97 -2.53 0.43
N ILE A 32 9.21 -2.64 -0.87
CA ILE A 32 9.85 -3.83 -1.46
C ILE A 32 11.33 -3.64 -1.78
N GLU A 33 11.89 -2.48 -1.46
CA GLU A 33 13.31 -2.23 -1.69
C GLU A 33 14.15 -3.30 -0.97
N PRO A 34 15.13 -3.93 -1.67
CA PRO A 34 15.88 -5.05 -1.09
C PRO A 34 16.63 -4.71 0.20
N GLY A 35 17.09 -3.48 0.37
CA GLY A 35 17.80 -3.05 1.57
C GLY A 35 16.91 -2.76 2.76
N ARG A 36 15.60 -2.78 2.58
CA ARG A 36 14.66 -2.39 3.63
C ARG A 36 14.15 -3.61 4.39
N GLU A 37 14.51 -3.69 5.66
CA GLU A 37 14.11 -4.79 6.52
C GLU A 37 13.09 -4.32 7.56
N TYR A 38 11.98 -5.05 7.67
CA TYR A 38 10.93 -4.79 8.65
C TYR A 38 10.07 -6.06 8.78
N PRO A 39 9.30 -6.21 9.88
CA PRO A 39 8.45 -7.39 10.04
C PRO A 39 7.43 -7.50 8.88
N GLY A 40 7.43 -8.66 8.23
CA GLY A 40 6.52 -8.92 7.11
C GLY A 40 7.04 -8.49 5.74
N ALA A 41 8.26 -7.95 5.65
CA ALA A 41 8.83 -7.49 4.37
C ALA A 41 8.83 -8.57 3.31
N ASP A 42 9.25 -9.78 3.65
CA ASP A 42 9.32 -10.88 2.70
C ASP A 42 7.93 -11.26 2.15
N ARG A 43 6.92 -11.24 3.01
CA ARG A 43 5.56 -11.53 2.59
C ARG A 43 5.04 -10.47 1.62
N ILE A 44 5.33 -9.21 1.88
CA ILE A 44 4.90 -8.12 1.00
C ILE A 44 5.59 -8.23 -0.36
N ARG A 45 6.89 -8.53 -0.37
CA ARG A 45 7.65 -8.76 -1.61
C ARG A 45 7.05 -9.92 -2.40
N GLU A 46 6.71 -11.00 -1.72
CA GLU A 46 6.09 -12.16 -2.39
C GLU A 46 4.72 -11.80 -2.95
N LEU A 47 3.86 -11.15 -2.18
CA LEU A 47 2.54 -10.72 -2.64
C LEU A 47 2.64 -9.77 -3.83
N SER A 48 3.64 -8.89 -3.85
CA SER A 48 3.79 -7.89 -4.90
C SER A 48 3.96 -8.50 -6.29
N ARG A 49 4.36 -9.76 -6.36
CA ARG A 49 4.60 -10.44 -7.64
C ARG A 49 3.31 -10.86 -8.34
N HIS A 50 2.22 -11.02 -7.60
CA HIS A 50 0.97 -11.51 -8.18
C HIS A 50 -0.30 -10.85 -7.65
N ASP A 51 -0.20 -10.05 -6.59
CA ASP A 51 -1.36 -9.39 -5.99
C ASP A 51 -0.93 -8.01 -5.47
N LEU A 52 -0.88 -7.05 -6.37
CA LEU A 52 -0.41 -5.69 -6.05
C LEU A 52 -1.29 -5.03 -5.00
N ASP A 53 -2.61 -5.12 -5.14
CA ASP A 53 -3.54 -4.52 -4.18
C ASP A 53 -3.42 -5.18 -2.81
N GLY A 54 -3.32 -6.50 -2.77
CA GLY A 54 -3.13 -7.23 -1.53
C GLY A 54 -1.80 -6.90 -0.85
N ALA A 55 -0.73 -6.74 -1.65
CA ALA A 55 0.57 -6.36 -1.12
C ALA A 55 0.54 -4.99 -0.46
N LEU A 56 -0.08 -4.01 -1.12
CA LEU A 56 -0.21 -2.65 -0.57
C LEU A 56 -1.10 -2.63 0.66
N ALA A 57 -2.21 -3.37 0.64
CA ALA A 57 -3.09 -3.45 1.81
C ALA A 57 -2.32 -4.02 3.02
N ALA A 58 -1.50 -5.05 2.80
CA ALA A 58 -0.67 -5.64 3.85
C ALA A 58 0.39 -4.64 4.36
N ALA A 59 0.97 -3.88 3.44
CA ALA A 59 1.96 -2.84 3.81
C ALA A 59 1.32 -1.76 4.68
N PHE A 60 0.13 -1.29 4.31
CA PHE A 60 -0.58 -0.29 5.10
C PHE A 60 -1.04 -0.86 6.45
N ASP A 61 -1.43 -2.13 6.51
CA ASP A 61 -1.74 -2.79 7.78
C ASP A 61 -0.54 -2.75 8.72
N GLY A 62 0.65 -3.02 8.20
CA GLY A 62 1.89 -2.95 8.98
C GLY A 62 2.16 -1.55 9.51
N THR A 63 1.97 -0.54 8.67
CA THR A 63 2.15 0.86 9.07
C THR A 63 1.15 1.24 10.15
N ILE A 64 -0.12 0.89 9.98
CA ILE A 64 -1.17 1.20 10.95
C ILE A 64 -0.88 0.51 12.29
N ARG A 65 -0.49 -0.77 12.24
CA ARG A 65 -0.13 -1.53 13.45
C ARG A 65 1.03 -0.88 14.18
N PHE A 66 2.05 -0.48 13.45
CA PHE A 66 3.21 0.21 14.02
C PHE A 66 2.80 1.50 14.75
N LEU A 67 1.95 2.30 14.10
CA LEU A 67 1.46 3.55 14.69
C LEU A 67 0.62 3.30 15.93
N LEU A 68 -0.24 2.29 15.90
CA LEU A 68 -1.05 1.91 17.06
C LEU A 68 -0.18 1.49 18.24
N GLU A 69 0.83 0.66 18.01
CA GLU A 69 1.73 0.19 19.06
C GLU A 69 2.52 1.33 19.69
N ARG A 70 2.82 2.37 18.92
CA ARG A 70 3.57 3.54 19.38
C ARG A 70 2.67 4.65 19.90
N GLY A 71 1.36 4.47 19.91
CA GLY A 71 0.42 5.49 20.36
C GLY A 71 0.42 6.74 19.48
N ARG A 72 0.77 6.60 18.20
CA ARG A 72 0.84 7.72 17.26
C ARG A 72 -0.47 7.88 16.51
N LEU A 73 -0.70 9.10 16.01
CA LEU A 73 -1.88 9.37 15.20
C LEU A 73 -1.78 8.63 13.85
N ILE A 74 -2.92 8.12 13.40
CA ILE A 74 -3.02 7.44 12.12
C ILE A 74 -3.57 8.42 11.09
N TYR A 75 -2.91 8.52 9.94
CA TYR A 75 -3.37 9.37 8.86
C TYR A 75 -4.66 8.78 8.28
N PRO A 76 -5.80 9.51 8.29
CA PRO A 76 -7.06 8.92 7.83
C PRO A 76 -7.03 8.40 6.41
N LEU A 77 -6.30 9.06 5.50
CA LEU A 77 -6.18 8.59 4.11
C LEU A 77 -5.55 7.20 4.01
N THR A 78 -4.64 6.87 4.92
CA THR A 78 -4.01 5.53 4.93
C THR A 78 -5.04 4.44 5.22
N VAL A 79 -5.97 4.70 6.15
CA VAL A 79 -7.03 3.75 6.48
C VAL A 79 -7.98 3.59 5.28
N LEU A 80 -8.38 4.70 4.66
CA LEU A 80 -9.26 4.67 3.49
C LEU A 80 -8.60 3.95 2.31
N ALA A 81 -7.34 4.22 2.06
CA ALA A 81 -6.58 3.56 1.00
C ALA A 81 -6.48 2.05 1.26
N ARG A 82 -6.15 1.67 2.48
CA ARG A 82 -6.05 0.26 2.88
C ARG A 82 -7.38 -0.46 2.64
N ASN A 83 -8.49 0.14 3.05
CA ASN A 83 -9.80 -0.47 2.90
C ASN A 83 -10.18 -0.65 1.43
N ASP A 84 -9.90 0.36 0.61
CA ASP A 84 -10.16 0.30 -0.83
C ASP A 84 -9.34 -0.80 -1.51
N LEU A 85 -8.05 -0.86 -1.20
CA LEU A 85 -7.15 -1.88 -1.75
C LEU A 85 -7.58 -3.28 -1.35
N LEU A 86 -7.99 -3.46 -0.10
CA LEU A 86 -8.44 -4.75 0.39
C LEU A 86 -9.72 -5.20 -0.31
N ARG A 87 -10.66 -4.28 -0.53
CA ARG A 87 -11.89 -4.58 -1.28
C ARG A 87 -11.56 -5.03 -2.70
N ARG A 88 -10.66 -4.33 -3.37
CA ARG A 88 -10.25 -4.66 -4.75
C ARG A 88 -9.57 -6.02 -4.83
N ALA A 89 -8.69 -6.32 -3.87
CA ALA A 89 -8.01 -7.61 -3.81
C ALA A 89 -9.02 -8.76 -3.63
N ARG A 90 -10.01 -8.55 -2.76
CA ARG A 90 -11.06 -9.55 -2.51
C ARG A 90 -11.95 -9.76 -3.74
N GLN A 91 -12.34 -8.69 -4.42
CA GLN A 91 -13.14 -8.77 -5.64
C GLN A 91 -12.42 -9.56 -6.72
N ARG A 92 -11.12 -9.33 -6.87
CA ARG A 92 -10.32 -10.03 -7.86
C ARG A 92 -10.24 -11.52 -7.58
N ARG A 93 -10.13 -11.91 -6.31
CA ARG A 93 -10.12 -13.32 -5.91
C ARG A 93 -11.46 -14.00 -6.14
N GLU A 94 -12.56 -13.27 -5.95
CA GLU A 94 -13.91 -13.79 -6.19
C GLU A 94 -14.19 -14.03 -7.67
N GLN A 95 -13.56 -13.25 -8.55
CA GLN A 95 -13.74 -13.35 -9.99
C GLN A 95 -12.89 -14.45 -10.63
N SER A 96 -11.92 -14.94 -9.93
CA SER A 96 -11.06 -16.03 -10.46
C SER A 96 -11.53 -17.45 -9.99
#